data_a1ff2ef9568ac764f84a2650dccab5e5
#
_entry.id   a1ff2ef9568ac764f84a2650dccab5e5
#
_cell.length_a   1.000
_cell.length_b   1.000
_cell.length_c   1.000
_cell.angle_alpha   90.00
_cell.angle_beta   90.00
_cell.angle_gamma   90.00
#
_symmetry.space_group_name_H-M   'P 1'
#
loop_
_entity.id
_entity.type
_entity.pdbx_description
1 polymer ?
#
loop_
_entity_poly.entity_id
_entity_poly.type
_entity_poly.pdbx_seq_one_letter_code
_entity_poly.pdbx_strand_id
1 'polypeptide(L)'
;MSSFNSSTTERAFQALDSFKIEIPSWGFANTGTRFGKYLQAAAASTLEEKFSDAAEVLRLTGATPTLALHVLWDLPNGKSDASKVQALEKRFGVRAGSINPNLFQDQEYKFGSLCSPSAEIRAQAVSHVVDSVEIATQLGSRDISLWLPDGSNYPGTQSMRKRIEWLTEALRTAHNHMQPGQRLLLVLVEPGQHL
;
A
#
# COMPACT_ATOMS: atom_id res chain seq x y z
N MET A 1 9.46 -4.35 45.47
CA MET A 1 9.97 -3.82 44.20
C MET A 1 10.53 -4.99 43.42
N SER A 2 9.82 -5.43 42.40
CA SER A 2 10.23 -6.55 41.54
C SER A 2 11.45 -6.11 40.72
N SER A 3 12.59 -6.78 40.93
CA SER A 3 13.78 -6.60 40.08
C SER A 3 13.43 -7.11 38.69
N PHE A 4 13.20 -6.22 37.73
CA PHE A 4 13.13 -6.59 36.34
C PHE A 4 14.45 -7.29 35.99
N ASN A 5 14.36 -8.53 35.52
CA ASN A 5 15.51 -9.30 35.11
C ASN A 5 16.25 -8.56 33.98
N SER A 6 17.53 -8.21 34.16
CA SER A 6 18.34 -7.45 33.23
C SER A 6 18.27 -8.02 31.80
N SER A 7 18.25 -9.35 31.66
CA SER A 7 18.13 -10.02 30.36
C SER A 7 16.81 -9.75 29.64
N THR A 8 15.70 -9.54 30.35
CA THR A 8 14.40 -9.19 29.75
C THR A 8 14.40 -7.75 29.25
N THR A 9 14.99 -6.85 30.02
CA THR A 9 15.13 -5.44 29.64
C THR A 9 16.03 -5.28 28.42
N GLU A 10 17.17 -5.96 28.37
CA GLU A 10 18.08 -5.96 27.23
C GLU A 10 17.41 -6.50 25.95
N ARG A 11 16.66 -7.60 26.06
CA ARG A 11 15.89 -8.15 24.93
C ARG A 11 14.83 -7.17 24.43
N ALA A 12 14.16 -6.44 25.32
CA ALA A 12 13.18 -5.43 24.96
C ALA A 12 13.82 -4.27 24.19
N PHE A 13 14.99 -3.79 24.65
CA PHE A 13 15.74 -2.76 23.93
C PHE A 13 16.21 -3.24 22.56
N GLN A 14 16.75 -4.45 22.45
CA GLN A 14 17.14 -5.03 21.16
C GLN A 14 15.94 -5.15 20.19
N ALA A 15 14.76 -5.53 20.68
CA ALA A 15 13.55 -5.59 19.89
C ALA A 15 13.13 -4.19 19.41
N LEU A 16 13.22 -3.16 20.25
CA LEU A 16 12.93 -1.77 19.87
C LEU A 16 13.93 -1.23 18.82
N ASP A 17 15.23 -1.49 19.01
CA ASP A 17 16.28 -1.05 18.06
C ASP A 17 16.13 -1.73 16.70
N SER A 18 15.66 -2.98 16.68
CA SER A 18 15.40 -3.72 15.44
C SER A 18 14.06 -3.38 14.77
N PHE A 19 13.15 -2.70 15.50
CA PHE A 19 11.84 -2.33 14.99
C PHE A 19 11.94 -1.27 13.90
N LYS A 20 11.35 -1.55 12.73
CA LYS A 20 11.35 -0.64 11.59
C LYS A 20 9.93 -0.27 11.20
N ILE A 21 9.78 0.94 10.73
CA ILE A 21 8.50 1.54 10.33
C ILE A 21 8.55 1.84 8.84
N GLU A 22 7.50 1.50 8.11
CA GLU A 22 7.31 1.92 6.73
C GLU A 22 6.54 3.24 6.69
N ILE A 23 7.00 4.18 5.88
CA ILE A 23 6.33 5.46 5.67
C ILE A 23 5.53 5.40 4.37
N PRO A 24 4.28 5.87 4.32
CA PRO A 24 3.54 5.99 3.07
C PRO A 24 4.02 7.20 2.27
N SER A 25 4.29 7.03 0.97
CA SER A 25 4.74 8.10 0.06
C SER A 25 3.78 9.29 0.03
N TRP A 26 2.49 9.00 0.11
CA TRP A 26 1.44 10.02 0.12
C TRP A 26 1.37 10.83 1.41
N GLY A 27 2.07 10.42 2.46
CA GLY A 27 2.24 11.21 3.69
C GLY A 27 3.06 12.48 3.47
N PHE A 28 3.91 12.53 2.45
CA PHE A 28 4.75 13.68 2.11
C PHE A 28 4.10 14.63 1.10
N ALA A 29 3.03 14.23 0.43
CA ALA A 29 2.42 14.96 -0.67
C ALA A 29 1.07 15.58 -0.30
N ASN A 30 0.69 16.62 -1.05
CA ASN A 30 -0.66 17.19 -1.00
C ASN A 30 -1.67 16.31 -1.74
N THR A 31 -1.76 15.04 -1.39
CA THR A 31 -2.68 14.09 -2.03
C THR A 31 -4.15 14.33 -1.66
N GLY A 32 -4.38 15.25 -0.73
CA GLY A 32 -5.69 15.55 -0.18
C GLY A 32 -6.04 14.65 1.00
N THR A 33 -6.98 15.12 1.76
CA THR A 33 -7.62 14.37 2.85
C THR A 33 -9.10 14.28 2.55
N ARG A 34 -9.85 13.49 3.32
CA ARG A 34 -11.31 13.46 3.20
C ARG A 34 -11.99 14.82 3.47
N PHE A 35 -11.29 15.75 4.08
CA PHE A 35 -11.80 17.08 4.43
C PHE A 35 -11.36 18.19 3.46
N GLY A 36 -10.70 17.84 2.36
CA GLY A 36 -10.20 18.78 1.36
C GLY A 36 -8.70 18.85 1.28
N LYS A 37 -8.21 19.67 0.39
CA LYS A 37 -6.78 19.88 0.14
C LYS A 37 -6.36 21.25 0.62
N TYR A 38 -5.37 21.26 1.48
CA TYR A 38 -4.64 22.46 1.85
C TYR A 38 -3.26 22.38 1.21
N LEU A 39 -3.04 23.15 0.14
CA LEU A 39 -1.77 23.14 -0.56
C LEU A 39 -0.68 23.74 0.33
N GLN A 40 0.33 22.97 0.63
CA GLN A 40 1.50 23.39 1.37
C GLN A 40 2.69 23.51 0.42
N ALA A 41 3.36 24.63 0.45
CA ALA A 41 4.48 24.90 -0.47
C ALA A 41 5.65 23.90 -0.31
N ALA A 42 5.82 23.33 0.88
CA ALA A 42 6.87 22.37 1.18
C ALA A 42 6.48 20.90 0.94
N ALA A 43 5.23 20.63 0.54
CA ALA A 43 4.81 19.25 0.28
C ALA A 43 5.42 18.71 -1.00
N ALA A 44 5.87 17.45 -0.97
CA ALA A 44 6.44 16.78 -2.13
C ALA A 44 5.44 16.71 -3.30
N SER A 45 5.90 17.09 -4.49
CA SER A 45 5.14 17.11 -5.73
C SER A 45 5.53 15.97 -6.68
N THR A 46 6.74 15.43 -6.50
CA THR A 46 7.32 14.40 -7.34
C THR A 46 7.72 13.18 -6.51
N LEU A 47 7.85 12.03 -7.18
CA LEU A 47 8.35 10.82 -6.52
C LEU A 47 9.77 11.01 -5.97
N GLU A 48 10.63 11.77 -6.66
CA GLU A 48 11.98 12.07 -6.21
C GLU A 48 11.98 12.87 -4.91
N GLU A 49 11.12 13.88 -4.79
CA GLU A 49 10.95 14.65 -3.54
C GLU A 49 10.45 13.78 -2.39
N LYS A 50 9.52 12.86 -2.64
CA LYS A 50 9.05 11.90 -1.64
C LYS A 50 10.18 10.99 -1.13
N PHE A 51 11.04 10.50 -2.02
CA PHE A 51 12.23 9.72 -1.63
C PHE A 51 13.24 10.56 -0.85
N SER A 52 13.44 11.83 -1.23
CA SER A 52 14.29 12.76 -0.52
C SER A 52 13.81 13.01 0.92
N ASP A 53 12.52 13.26 1.09
CA ASP A 53 11.91 13.48 2.40
C ASP A 53 11.97 12.20 3.26
N ALA A 54 11.69 11.04 2.67
CA ALA A 54 11.83 9.76 3.37
C ALA A 54 13.26 9.48 3.81
N ALA A 55 14.26 9.84 3.00
CA ALA A 55 15.66 9.72 3.36
C ALA A 55 16.04 10.62 4.53
N GLU A 56 15.48 11.83 4.60
CA GLU A 56 15.71 12.73 5.74
C GLU A 56 15.09 12.16 7.03
N VAL A 57 13.87 11.60 6.97
CA VAL A 57 13.26 10.92 8.12
C VAL A 57 14.10 9.71 8.53
N LEU A 58 14.59 8.92 7.59
CA LEU A 58 15.49 7.79 7.88
C LEU A 58 16.78 8.26 8.56
N ARG A 59 17.40 9.32 8.05
CA ARG A 59 18.63 9.90 8.62
C ARG A 59 18.43 10.35 10.07
N LEU A 60 17.27 10.93 10.38
CA LEU A 60 16.96 11.46 11.72
C LEU A 60 16.55 10.37 12.70
N THR A 61 15.87 9.34 12.25
CA THR A 61 15.26 8.32 13.13
C THR A 61 15.99 6.99 13.14
N GLY A 62 16.67 6.64 12.04
CA GLY A 62 17.24 5.30 11.84
C GLY A 62 16.19 4.18 11.72
N ALA A 63 14.90 4.52 11.75
CA ALA A 63 13.82 3.55 11.91
C ALA A 63 12.97 3.32 10.65
N THR A 64 13.13 4.13 9.59
CA THR A 64 12.21 4.17 8.44
C THR A 64 12.89 3.82 7.12
N PRO A 65 13.37 2.58 6.93
CA PRO A 65 14.17 2.21 5.76
C PRO A 65 13.35 2.00 4.48
N THR A 66 12.02 2.01 4.56
CA THR A 66 11.13 1.71 3.43
C THR A 66 10.04 2.75 3.25
N LEU A 67 9.67 2.97 1.98
CA LEU A 67 8.63 3.87 1.52
C LEU A 67 7.55 3.05 0.80
N ALA A 68 6.32 3.02 1.34
CA ALA A 68 5.18 2.42 0.66
C ALA A 68 4.80 3.25 -0.57
N LEU A 69 4.55 2.59 -1.69
CA LEU A 69 4.22 3.23 -2.96
C LEU A 69 2.79 2.91 -3.38
N HIS A 70 2.10 3.90 -3.95
CA HIS A 70 0.79 3.72 -4.56
C HIS A 70 0.92 3.75 -6.09
N VAL A 71 0.46 2.70 -6.75
CA VAL A 71 0.68 2.51 -8.20
C VAL A 71 0.19 3.71 -9.00
N LEU A 72 -1.02 4.24 -8.72
CA LEU A 72 -1.54 5.40 -9.46
C LEU A 72 -0.74 6.68 -9.25
N TRP A 73 -0.28 6.94 -8.02
CA TRP A 73 0.32 8.24 -7.66
C TRP A 73 1.83 8.28 -7.85
N ASP A 74 2.49 7.15 -7.68
CA ASP A 74 3.95 7.06 -7.66
C ASP A 74 4.52 6.40 -8.92
N LEU A 75 3.72 5.54 -9.55
CA LEU A 75 4.08 4.80 -10.76
C LEU A 75 2.99 4.99 -11.84
N PRO A 76 2.78 6.21 -12.35
CA PRO A 76 1.69 6.48 -13.29
C PRO A 76 1.78 5.68 -14.61
N ASN A 77 2.97 5.20 -14.98
CA ASN A 77 3.18 4.29 -16.12
C ASN A 77 3.31 2.82 -15.68
N GLY A 78 2.88 2.49 -14.47
CA GLY A 78 2.90 1.14 -13.92
C GLY A 78 4.30 0.52 -13.89
N LYS A 79 4.43 -0.70 -14.42
CA LYS A 79 5.69 -1.48 -14.43
C LYS A 79 6.86 -0.76 -15.09
N SER A 80 6.61 0.14 -16.04
CA SER A 80 7.65 0.90 -16.73
C SER A 80 8.40 1.87 -15.82
N ASP A 81 7.80 2.28 -14.71
CA ASP A 81 8.42 3.18 -13.74
C ASP A 81 9.34 2.45 -12.73
N ALA A 82 9.38 1.12 -12.71
CA ALA A 82 10.18 0.36 -11.74
C ALA A 82 11.68 0.71 -11.79
N SER A 83 12.23 0.91 -12.98
CA SER A 83 13.64 1.31 -13.14
C SER A 83 13.93 2.69 -12.54
N LYS A 84 12.99 3.62 -12.64
CA LYS A 84 13.08 4.94 -12.00
C LYS A 84 13.07 4.81 -10.48
N VAL A 85 12.18 3.99 -9.93
CA VAL A 85 12.15 3.72 -8.48
C VAL A 85 13.49 3.14 -8.02
N GLN A 86 14.02 2.13 -8.71
CA GLN A 86 15.32 1.52 -8.38
C GLN A 86 16.49 2.53 -8.40
N ALA A 87 16.45 3.50 -9.32
CA ALA A 87 17.44 4.57 -9.34
C ALA A 87 17.33 5.50 -8.12
N LEU A 88 16.09 5.81 -7.69
CA LEU A 88 15.84 6.61 -6.49
C LEU A 88 16.24 5.87 -5.22
N GLU A 89 15.95 4.56 -5.12
CA GLU A 89 16.41 3.72 -4.01
C GLU A 89 17.92 3.78 -3.83
N LYS A 90 18.67 3.64 -4.92
CA LYS A 90 20.13 3.72 -4.90
C LYS A 90 20.65 5.10 -4.47
N ARG A 91 19.98 6.15 -4.93
CA ARG A 91 20.37 7.52 -4.66
C ARG A 91 20.11 7.95 -3.23
N PHE A 92 18.97 7.58 -2.68
CA PHE A 92 18.48 8.05 -1.39
C PHE A 92 18.66 7.05 -0.23
N GLY A 93 18.99 5.81 -0.53
CA GLY A 93 19.17 4.77 0.50
C GLY A 93 17.88 4.30 1.17
N VAL A 94 16.72 4.70 0.63
CA VAL A 94 15.40 4.25 1.05
C VAL A 94 14.88 3.24 0.03
N ARG A 95 14.33 2.13 0.47
CA ARG A 95 13.80 1.09 -0.42
C ARG A 95 12.30 1.25 -0.64
N ALA A 96 11.81 0.77 -1.78
CA ALA A 96 10.39 0.55 -1.96
C ALA A 96 9.90 -0.48 -0.93
N GLY A 97 8.85 -0.15 -0.23
CA GLY A 97 8.17 -0.98 0.74
C GLY A 97 6.96 -1.68 0.12
N SER A 98 5.80 -1.61 0.77
CA SER A 98 4.58 -2.20 0.22
C SER A 98 4.12 -1.48 -1.05
N ILE A 99 3.59 -2.27 -1.99
CA ILE A 99 2.98 -1.76 -3.22
C ILE A 99 1.46 -1.78 -3.06
N ASN A 100 0.85 -0.61 -3.28
CA ASN A 100 -0.58 -0.41 -3.08
C ASN A 100 -1.27 -0.23 -4.45
N PRO A 101 -2.08 -1.20 -4.91
CA PRO A 101 -2.83 -1.09 -6.16
C PRO A 101 -3.95 -0.05 -6.05
N ASN A 102 -4.31 0.54 -7.20
CA ASN A 102 -5.47 1.41 -7.29
C ASN A 102 -6.76 0.57 -7.36
N LEU A 103 -7.53 0.54 -6.27
CA LEU A 103 -8.80 -0.19 -6.17
C LEU A 103 -9.99 0.72 -5.82
N PHE A 104 -9.80 2.05 -5.74
CA PHE A 104 -10.82 2.96 -5.25
C PHE A 104 -10.83 4.36 -5.87
N GLN A 105 -9.79 4.76 -6.61
CA GLN A 105 -9.69 6.12 -7.14
C GLN A 105 -10.46 6.30 -8.46
N ASP A 106 -10.55 5.25 -9.27
CA ASP A 106 -11.23 5.32 -10.54
C ASP A 106 -12.74 5.42 -10.36
N GLN A 107 -13.39 6.19 -11.22
CA GLN A 107 -14.83 6.41 -11.17
C GLN A 107 -15.63 5.11 -11.32
N GLU A 108 -15.06 4.13 -12.01
CA GLU A 108 -15.64 2.80 -12.20
C GLU A 108 -15.77 2.03 -10.88
N TYR A 109 -14.90 2.30 -9.91
CA TYR A 109 -14.92 1.63 -8.60
C TYR A 109 -15.94 2.19 -7.60
N LYS A 110 -16.76 3.15 -7.99
CA LYS A 110 -17.77 3.77 -7.11
C LYS A 110 -18.77 2.79 -6.48
N PHE A 111 -18.98 1.61 -7.08
CA PHE A 111 -19.82 0.54 -6.55
C PHE A 111 -19.05 -0.71 -6.16
N GLY A 112 -17.76 -0.59 -5.94
CA GLY A 112 -16.82 -1.65 -5.60
C GLY A 112 -15.86 -2.00 -6.72
N SER A 113 -14.76 -2.60 -6.36
CA SER A 113 -13.67 -3.04 -7.25
C SER A 113 -13.69 -4.57 -7.42
N LEU A 114 -13.01 -5.30 -6.55
CA LEU A 114 -12.92 -6.77 -6.59
C LEU A 114 -14.28 -7.47 -6.35
N CYS A 115 -15.20 -6.80 -5.65
CA CYS A 115 -16.55 -7.27 -5.38
C CYS A 115 -17.63 -6.53 -6.21
N SER A 116 -17.25 -5.80 -7.27
CA SER A 116 -18.20 -5.10 -8.13
C SER A 116 -19.23 -6.07 -8.74
N PRO A 117 -20.51 -5.66 -8.91
CA PRO A 117 -21.49 -6.43 -9.67
C PRO A 117 -21.08 -6.66 -11.12
N SER A 118 -20.35 -5.69 -11.74
CA SER A 118 -19.82 -5.82 -13.10
C SER A 118 -18.60 -6.75 -13.15
N ALA A 119 -18.69 -7.77 -14.01
CA ALA A 119 -17.56 -8.66 -14.26
C ALA A 119 -16.35 -7.95 -14.89
N GLU A 120 -16.59 -6.96 -15.74
CA GLU A 120 -15.55 -6.16 -16.38
C GLU A 120 -14.76 -5.35 -15.36
N ILE A 121 -15.46 -4.69 -14.43
CA ILE A 121 -14.82 -3.91 -13.35
C ILE A 121 -14.02 -4.84 -12.42
N ARG A 122 -14.53 -6.03 -12.09
CA ARG A 122 -13.77 -7.00 -11.31
C ARG A 122 -12.51 -7.46 -12.04
N ALA A 123 -12.59 -7.72 -13.35
CA ALA A 123 -11.44 -8.12 -14.15
C ALA A 123 -10.38 -7.01 -14.18
N GLN A 124 -10.78 -5.75 -14.37
CA GLN A 124 -9.89 -4.58 -14.28
C GLN A 124 -9.22 -4.47 -12.90
N ALA A 125 -9.98 -4.60 -11.82
CA ALA A 125 -9.45 -4.54 -10.47
C ALA A 125 -8.44 -5.68 -10.21
N VAL A 126 -8.73 -6.90 -10.65
CA VAL A 126 -7.80 -8.03 -10.57
C VAL A 126 -6.52 -7.75 -11.36
N SER A 127 -6.61 -7.17 -12.56
CA SER A 127 -5.44 -6.77 -13.35
C SER A 127 -4.56 -5.78 -12.59
N HIS A 128 -5.14 -4.76 -11.94
CA HIS A 128 -4.38 -3.81 -11.11
C HIS A 128 -3.64 -4.50 -9.95
N VAL A 129 -4.26 -5.50 -9.32
CA VAL A 129 -3.59 -6.28 -8.27
C VAL A 129 -2.45 -7.11 -8.84
N VAL A 130 -2.65 -7.79 -9.96
CA VAL A 130 -1.60 -8.60 -10.63
C VAL A 130 -0.44 -7.72 -11.07
N ASP A 131 -0.71 -6.57 -11.68
CA ASP A 131 0.33 -5.60 -12.06
C ASP A 131 1.13 -5.12 -10.84
N SER A 132 0.47 -4.92 -9.69
CA SER A 132 1.14 -4.55 -8.44
C SER A 132 2.02 -5.68 -7.89
N VAL A 133 1.62 -6.94 -8.05
CA VAL A 133 2.46 -8.11 -7.72
C VAL A 133 3.72 -8.13 -8.60
N GLU A 134 3.59 -7.86 -9.90
CA GLU A 134 4.72 -7.80 -10.81
C GLU A 134 5.67 -6.63 -10.51
N ILE A 135 5.12 -5.45 -10.20
CA ILE A 135 5.90 -4.28 -9.74
C ILE A 135 6.66 -4.63 -8.46
N ALA A 136 5.98 -5.22 -7.47
CA ALA A 136 6.60 -5.68 -6.24
C ALA A 136 7.76 -6.65 -6.50
N THR A 137 7.59 -7.57 -7.45
CA THR A 137 8.64 -8.51 -7.87
C THR A 137 9.85 -7.78 -8.45
N GLN A 138 9.63 -6.81 -9.35
CA GLN A 138 10.72 -6.02 -9.97
C GLN A 138 11.48 -5.17 -8.94
N LEU A 139 10.79 -4.64 -7.95
CA LEU A 139 11.37 -3.81 -6.89
C LEU A 139 11.93 -4.63 -5.70
N GLY A 140 11.76 -5.94 -5.71
CA GLY A 140 12.11 -6.78 -4.57
C GLY A 140 11.27 -6.51 -3.32
N SER A 141 10.07 -5.94 -3.51
CA SER A 141 9.11 -5.73 -2.44
C SER A 141 8.46 -7.05 -2.03
N ARG A 142 8.26 -7.19 -0.74
CA ARG A 142 7.63 -8.37 -0.15
C ARG A 142 6.10 -8.23 -0.04
N ASP A 143 5.62 -7.02 0.16
CA ASP A 143 4.25 -6.76 0.60
C ASP A 143 3.43 -6.04 -0.48
N ILE A 144 2.26 -6.59 -0.77
CA ILE A 144 1.24 -5.97 -1.61
C ILE A 144 0.06 -5.63 -0.70
N SER A 145 -0.24 -4.34 -0.53
CA SER A 145 -1.25 -3.88 0.42
C SER A 145 -2.54 -3.51 -0.31
N LEU A 146 -3.58 -4.29 -0.06
CA LEU A 146 -4.90 -4.11 -0.68
C LEU A 146 -5.81 -3.35 0.25
N TRP A 147 -6.16 -2.13 -0.13
CA TRP A 147 -7.25 -1.38 0.47
C TRP A 147 -8.56 -1.79 -0.19
N LEU A 148 -9.44 -2.43 0.57
CA LEU A 148 -10.70 -2.98 0.07
C LEU A 148 -11.88 -2.08 0.46
N PRO A 149 -12.29 -1.14 -0.41
CA PRO A 149 -13.41 -0.24 -0.15
C PRO A 149 -14.76 -0.87 -0.54
N ASP A 150 -14.77 -2.16 -0.81
CA ASP A 150 -15.91 -2.90 -1.37
C ASP A 150 -17.04 -3.17 -0.34
N GLY A 151 -17.03 -2.48 0.80
CA GLY A 151 -18.05 -2.57 1.83
C GLY A 151 -19.40 -2.01 1.39
N SER A 152 -20.51 -2.53 1.95
CA SER A 152 -21.84 -1.97 1.79
C SER A 152 -22.61 -2.06 3.11
N ASN A 153 -23.20 -0.94 3.51
CA ASN A 153 -24.09 -0.86 4.67
C ASN A 153 -25.55 -1.16 4.34
N TYR A 154 -25.85 -1.38 3.05
CA TYR A 154 -27.24 -1.56 2.59
C TYR A 154 -27.53 -3.04 2.36
N PRO A 155 -28.16 -3.73 3.33
CA PRO A 155 -28.58 -5.12 3.14
C PRO A 155 -29.57 -5.20 1.96
N GLY A 156 -29.43 -6.24 1.15
CA GLY A 156 -30.32 -6.50 0.01
C GLY A 156 -29.90 -5.86 -1.32
N THR A 157 -28.90 -5.00 -1.35
CA THR A 157 -28.39 -4.43 -2.62
C THR A 157 -27.52 -5.41 -3.39
N GLN A 158 -26.82 -6.28 -2.68
CA GLN A 158 -25.95 -7.30 -3.27
C GLN A 158 -25.90 -8.56 -2.40
N SER A 159 -25.69 -9.71 -3.04
CA SER A 159 -25.50 -10.97 -2.33
C SER A 159 -24.13 -11.03 -1.65
N MET A 160 -24.09 -11.08 -0.32
CA MET A 160 -22.84 -11.25 0.46
C MET A 160 -22.09 -12.53 0.07
N ARG A 161 -22.82 -13.62 -0.23
CA ARG A 161 -22.21 -14.87 -0.69
C ARG A 161 -21.45 -14.67 -1.99
N LYS A 162 -22.05 -14.03 -2.99
CA LYS A 162 -21.38 -13.74 -4.26
C LYS A 162 -20.17 -12.83 -4.09
N ARG A 163 -20.25 -11.85 -3.20
CA ARG A 163 -19.11 -10.96 -2.90
C ARG A 163 -17.93 -11.74 -2.32
N ILE A 164 -18.18 -12.65 -1.39
CA ILE A 164 -17.15 -13.52 -0.83
C ILE A 164 -16.54 -14.42 -1.91
N GLU A 165 -17.38 -14.98 -2.79
CA GLU A 165 -16.93 -15.79 -3.92
C GLU A 165 -16.02 -15.00 -4.86
N TRP A 166 -16.43 -13.80 -5.28
CA TRP A 166 -15.63 -12.92 -6.15
C TRP A 166 -14.31 -12.49 -5.50
N LEU A 167 -14.35 -12.08 -4.24
CA LEU A 167 -13.14 -11.71 -3.51
C LEU A 167 -12.19 -12.90 -3.40
N THR A 168 -12.71 -14.09 -3.07
CA THR A 168 -11.90 -15.30 -2.96
C THR A 168 -11.22 -15.65 -4.30
N GLU A 169 -11.95 -15.53 -5.41
CA GLU A 169 -11.43 -15.75 -6.75
C GLU A 169 -10.34 -14.73 -7.11
N ALA A 170 -10.59 -13.45 -6.84
CA ALA A 170 -9.63 -12.37 -7.07
C ALA A 170 -8.33 -12.57 -6.27
N LEU A 171 -8.44 -12.87 -4.99
CA LEU A 171 -7.29 -13.11 -4.12
C LEU A 171 -6.51 -14.36 -4.53
N ARG A 172 -7.19 -15.42 -4.98
CA ARG A 172 -6.56 -16.63 -5.52
C ARG A 172 -5.79 -16.31 -6.80
N THR A 173 -6.37 -15.52 -7.70
CA THR A 173 -5.70 -15.08 -8.92
C THR A 173 -4.44 -14.28 -8.59
N ALA A 174 -4.53 -13.30 -7.70
CA ALA A 174 -3.36 -12.53 -7.26
C ALA A 174 -2.29 -13.42 -6.63
N HIS A 175 -2.68 -14.32 -5.73
CA HIS A 175 -1.77 -15.25 -5.06
C HIS A 175 -1.00 -16.14 -6.04
N ASN A 176 -1.65 -16.61 -7.11
CA ASN A 176 -1.01 -17.46 -8.13
C ASN A 176 0.07 -16.73 -8.93
N HIS A 177 0.10 -15.40 -8.94
CA HIS A 177 1.13 -14.58 -9.58
C HIS A 177 2.28 -14.20 -8.63
N MET A 178 2.12 -14.45 -7.33
CA MET A 178 3.10 -14.06 -6.33
C MET A 178 4.35 -14.95 -6.36
N GLN A 179 5.48 -14.35 -6.02
CA GLN A 179 6.74 -15.07 -5.81
C GLN A 179 6.82 -15.59 -4.37
N PRO A 180 7.60 -16.66 -4.14
CA PRO A 180 7.86 -17.14 -2.77
C PRO A 180 8.33 -16.01 -1.85
N GLY A 181 7.69 -15.86 -0.69
CA GLY A 181 8.01 -14.84 0.31
C GLY A 181 7.24 -13.53 0.16
N GLN A 182 6.51 -13.32 -0.94
CA GLN A 182 5.56 -12.19 -1.04
C GLN A 182 4.30 -12.43 -0.19
N ARG A 183 3.65 -11.34 0.24
CA ARG A 183 2.44 -11.38 1.08
C ARG A 183 1.39 -10.40 0.55
N LEU A 184 0.13 -10.81 0.61
CA LEU A 184 -1.01 -9.90 0.48
C LEU A 184 -1.42 -9.42 1.86
N LEU A 185 -1.41 -8.11 2.06
CA LEU A 185 -1.91 -7.45 3.26
C LEU A 185 -3.31 -6.90 2.95
N LEU A 186 -4.32 -7.37 3.67
CA LEU A 186 -5.69 -6.92 3.48
C LEU A 186 -6.02 -5.84 4.51
N VAL A 187 -6.25 -4.63 4.04
CA VAL A 187 -6.74 -3.51 4.86
C VAL A 187 -8.24 -3.41 4.64
N LEU A 188 -9.00 -3.78 5.65
CA LEU A 188 -10.45 -3.66 5.63
C LEU A 188 -10.85 -2.26 6.08
N VAL A 189 -11.57 -1.56 5.24
CA VAL A 189 -12.10 -0.23 5.53
C VAL A 189 -13.56 -0.38 5.95
N GLU A 190 -13.93 0.28 7.05
CA GLU A 190 -15.34 0.26 7.49
C GLU A 190 -16.27 0.83 6.41
N PRO A 191 -17.41 0.17 6.17
CA PRO A 191 -18.41 0.68 5.24
C PRO A 191 -18.85 2.10 5.64
N GLY A 192 -18.89 3.02 4.68
CA GLY A 192 -19.31 4.41 4.92
C GLY A 192 -18.19 5.41 5.14
N GLN A 193 -16.93 5.01 5.17
CA GLN A 193 -15.80 5.96 5.26
C GLN A 193 -15.43 6.65 3.94
N HIS A 194 -16.09 6.30 2.83
CA HIS A 194 -15.81 6.81 1.48
C HIS A 194 -17.01 7.55 0.84
N LEU A 195 -17.96 8.01 1.65
CA LEU A 195 -19.04 8.89 1.18
C LEU A 195 -18.66 10.36 1.38
#